data_e452f1a79e1a68cf65bd7a7205de6f75
#
_entry.id   e452f1a79e1a68cf65bd7a7205de6f75
#
_cell.length_a   1.000
_cell.length_b   1.000
_cell.length_c   1.000
_cell.angle_alpha   90.00
_cell.angle_beta   90.00
_cell.angle_gamma   90.00
#
_symmetry.space_group_name_H-M   'P 1'
#
loop_
_entity.id
_entity.type
_entity.pdbx_description
1 polymer ?
#
loop_
_entity_poly.entity_id
_entity_poly.type
_entity_poly.pdbx_seq_one_letter_code
_entity_poly.pdbx_strand_id
1 'polypeptide(L)'
;MTTRPARSLLRAPGGLFRALFRQQAGRPATGVTAPVASPPGPSGHPLAERFAENPDKESAVSNPEASSGITVTGIDDRYGALCQGFNQRWTSHPDYIKVVRSTGDVVGALDEALNSGRTRITVRSGGHCYENFVANPGVQVIIDMGQMDRVHYDPSMGAYCVESGSTNWHNYTQLYRETGLTLPAGSCYSVGAGGHICGGGYGLLSRRHGLTVDYLYAVEVVVVRREPRGDYQAEAVIARRDDEGDLHDLWWAHTGGGGGNFGVITRYWFRDLPRPPINVWLSAVAWDWERGMTYDRFARLVGNFGRFCAENGQPGSEYADLFSILKLTHRKAGKIGLITQVDATNPAAGRDRLDAFLAQIEDGVGLQRAEFDVDMGEHSQIPGLHEEPRLMPWIQATQALNGSGGNRRGKYKSAHMRKPFPDDQIEVIWNFLSNTRDDPDDDYDNTQYANPDALIQVDTYGCMINAPGAHETAVAQRDSIMKLQYQTYWTDPAEDGVHERWIRELYSRVYRTSGGVPLPATAGGEADPEAVTDGCYINYPDRDLSSDEWNTSDAPWYRLYYGDNYERLLKAKLRWDPHNVFQHEQSIR
;
A
#
# COMPACT_ATOMS: atom_id res chain seq x y z
N MET A 1 38.38 -37.00 34.80
CA MET A 1 37.09 -37.72 34.72
C MET A 1 36.06 -36.77 34.10
N THR A 2 35.92 -36.89 32.93
CA THR A 2 35.09 -36.66 31.79
C THR A 2 33.61 -37.00 32.04
N THR A 3 32.71 -36.06 31.83
CA THR A 3 31.36 -36.38 31.30
C THR A 3 30.84 -35.15 30.53
N ARG A 4 30.66 -35.32 29.21
CA ARG A 4 29.87 -34.46 28.33
C ARG A 4 28.36 -34.77 28.49
N PRO A 5 27.45 -33.82 28.32
CA PRO A 5 26.06 -34.13 28.00
C PRO A 5 25.78 -34.01 26.52
N ALA A 6 24.86 -34.86 26.10
CA ALA A 6 24.43 -35.14 24.73
C ALA A 6 23.64 -33.99 24.08
N ARG A 7 23.85 -33.81 22.79
CA ARG A 7 23.00 -33.03 21.87
C ARG A 7 21.74 -33.84 21.54
N SER A 8 20.56 -33.28 21.82
CA SER A 8 19.29 -33.76 21.27
C SER A 8 18.98 -32.96 19.99
N LEU A 9 18.98 -33.65 18.86
CA LEU A 9 18.50 -33.18 17.56
C LEU A 9 16.97 -33.28 17.54
N LEU A 10 16.29 -32.15 17.55
CA LEU A 10 14.89 -32.07 17.12
C LEU A 10 14.86 -31.72 15.63
N ARG A 11 14.52 -32.71 14.82
CA ARG A 11 14.17 -32.56 13.39
C ARG A 11 12.77 -31.98 13.29
N ALA A 12 12.61 -30.87 12.59
CA ALA A 12 11.32 -30.40 12.09
C ALA A 12 10.90 -31.22 10.84
N PRO A 13 9.61 -31.50 10.65
CA PRO A 13 9.14 -32.20 9.46
C PRO A 13 8.91 -31.22 8.31
N GLY A 14 9.91 -31.07 7.44
CA GLY A 14 9.74 -30.52 6.11
C GLY A 14 9.37 -31.64 5.14
N GLY A 15 8.17 -31.60 4.60
CA GLY A 15 7.81 -32.55 3.55
C GLY A 15 6.32 -32.75 3.36
N LEU A 16 5.60 -31.79 2.75
CA LEU A 16 4.27 -32.07 2.14
C LEU A 16 3.88 -31.10 1.00
N PHE A 17 4.80 -30.53 0.24
CA PHE A 17 4.45 -29.68 -0.93
C PHE A 17 5.23 -30.03 -2.21
N ARG A 18 5.67 -31.26 -2.40
CA ARG A 18 6.40 -31.69 -3.61
C ARG A 18 5.66 -32.68 -4.51
N ALA A 19 4.34 -32.81 -4.44
CA ALA A 19 3.63 -33.89 -5.14
C ALA A 19 2.46 -33.48 -6.04
N LEU A 20 2.42 -32.26 -6.64
CA LEU A 20 1.31 -31.88 -7.54
C LEU A 20 1.72 -31.34 -8.92
N PHE A 21 2.99 -31.38 -9.33
CA PHE A 21 3.41 -30.91 -10.66
C PHE A 21 4.27 -31.91 -11.43
N ARG A 22 3.79 -33.16 -11.60
CA ARG A 22 4.28 -34.02 -12.66
C ARG A 22 3.14 -34.91 -13.15
N GLN A 23 2.51 -34.50 -14.27
CA GLN A 23 2.02 -35.34 -15.37
C GLN A 23 1.09 -34.51 -16.26
N GLN A 24 1.59 -34.16 -17.43
CA GLN A 24 0.92 -34.35 -18.71
C GLN A 24 1.75 -33.69 -19.83
N ALA A 25 2.68 -34.47 -20.33
CA ALA A 25 3.23 -34.27 -21.67
C ALA A 25 2.78 -35.47 -22.53
N GLY A 26 2.14 -35.16 -23.67
CA GLY A 26 2.03 -36.12 -24.73
C GLY A 26 0.65 -36.40 -25.29
N ARG A 27 0.23 -35.74 -26.39
CA ARG A 27 0.08 -36.25 -27.76
C ARG A 27 -0.69 -35.26 -28.65
N PRO A 28 -0.32 -35.08 -29.93
CA PRO A 28 -1.00 -34.19 -30.85
C PRO A 28 -2.26 -34.84 -31.45
N ALA A 29 -3.33 -34.08 -31.57
CA ALA A 29 -4.51 -34.43 -32.34
C ALA A 29 -4.67 -33.49 -33.54
N THR A 30 -4.81 -34.08 -34.67
CA THR A 30 -4.98 -33.58 -36.04
C THR A 30 -6.20 -32.69 -36.20
N GLY A 31 -6.07 -31.71 -37.12
CA GLY A 31 -7.04 -30.66 -37.39
C GLY A 31 -8.34 -31.13 -38.05
N VAL A 32 -9.37 -30.31 -37.79
CA VAL A 32 -10.52 -30.10 -38.67
C VAL A 32 -10.88 -28.61 -38.63
N THR A 33 -10.78 -27.96 -39.77
CA THR A 33 -11.22 -26.60 -40.02
C THR A 33 -12.74 -26.53 -40.24
N ALA A 34 -13.44 -25.68 -39.53
CA ALA A 34 -14.79 -25.22 -39.87
C ALA A 34 -14.86 -23.69 -39.80
N PRO A 35 -15.70 -23.02 -40.62
CA PRO A 35 -15.54 -21.61 -40.97
C PRO A 35 -16.04 -20.66 -39.89
N VAL A 36 -15.34 -19.54 -39.77
CA VAL A 36 -15.64 -18.40 -38.87
C VAL A 36 -16.83 -17.62 -39.44
N ALA A 37 -17.89 -17.52 -38.64
CA ALA A 37 -19.01 -16.57 -38.89
C ALA A 37 -18.74 -15.28 -38.10
N SER A 38 -18.97 -14.13 -38.76
CA SER A 38 -18.83 -12.77 -38.20
C SER A 38 -19.85 -12.52 -37.08
N PRO A 39 -19.48 -11.71 -36.05
CA PRO A 39 -20.36 -11.41 -34.94
C PRO A 39 -21.43 -10.37 -35.32
N PRO A 40 -22.68 -10.49 -34.81
CA PRO A 40 -23.68 -9.44 -34.90
C PRO A 40 -23.44 -8.32 -33.88
N GLY A 41 -23.83 -7.10 -34.24
CA GLY A 41 -23.70 -5.87 -33.45
C GLY A 41 -24.49 -5.87 -32.12
N PRO A 42 -24.35 -4.83 -31.30
CA PRO A 42 -24.74 -4.83 -29.90
C PRO A 42 -26.25 -4.75 -29.72
N SER A 43 -26.86 -5.82 -29.21
CA SER A 43 -28.22 -5.83 -28.70
C SER A 43 -28.18 -6.23 -27.22
N GLY A 44 -28.98 -5.52 -26.43
CA GLY A 44 -29.09 -5.49 -24.97
C GLY A 44 -28.75 -6.76 -24.17
N HIS A 45 -28.10 -6.55 -23.07
CA HIS A 45 -27.63 -7.58 -22.13
C HIS A 45 -28.79 -8.26 -21.37
N PRO A 46 -28.94 -9.60 -21.44
CA PRO A 46 -29.96 -10.33 -20.69
C PRO A 46 -29.56 -10.69 -19.25
N LEU A 47 -28.56 -10.06 -18.66
CA LEU A 47 -28.11 -10.36 -17.30
C LEU A 47 -28.77 -9.51 -16.20
N ALA A 48 -29.56 -8.51 -16.56
CA ALA A 48 -30.30 -7.68 -15.61
C ALA A 48 -31.56 -8.37 -15.01
N GLU A 49 -32.04 -9.45 -15.61
CA GLU A 49 -33.29 -10.11 -15.18
C GLU A 49 -33.12 -11.28 -14.18
N ARG A 50 -31.90 -11.67 -13.84
CA ARG A 50 -31.68 -12.79 -12.87
C ARG A 50 -31.59 -12.37 -11.40
N PHE A 51 -31.65 -11.09 -11.09
CA PHE A 51 -31.57 -10.59 -9.71
C PHE A 51 -32.86 -9.98 -9.15
N ALA A 52 -33.98 -10.19 -9.82
CA ALA A 52 -35.27 -9.58 -9.44
C ALA A 52 -36.23 -10.53 -8.71
N GLU A 53 -35.75 -11.52 -7.95
CA GLU A 53 -36.61 -12.31 -7.07
C GLU A 53 -35.87 -12.68 -5.77
N ASN A 54 -35.90 -11.80 -4.78
CA ASN A 54 -36.35 -12.06 -3.41
C ASN A 54 -36.36 -10.75 -2.59
N PRO A 55 -37.47 -10.05 -2.46
CA PRO A 55 -37.61 -9.08 -1.40
C PRO A 55 -37.93 -9.84 -0.12
N ASP A 56 -36.95 -10.13 0.70
CA ASP A 56 -37.16 -10.57 2.06
C ASP A 56 -38.04 -9.54 2.78
N LYS A 57 -39.16 -10.03 3.26
CA LYS A 57 -40.06 -9.33 4.15
C LYS A 57 -39.29 -8.91 5.40
N GLU A 58 -38.82 -7.70 5.46
CA GLU A 58 -38.51 -7.05 6.74
C GLU A 58 -39.86 -6.85 7.46
N SER A 59 -40.21 -7.84 8.29
CA SER A 59 -41.18 -7.63 9.34
C SER A 59 -40.65 -6.54 10.26
N ALA A 60 -41.47 -5.50 10.46
CA ALA A 60 -41.24 -4.47 11.47
C ALA A 60 -41.03 -5.13 12.84
N VAL A 61 -39.78 -5.34 13.21
CA VAL A 61 -39.37 -5.74 14.56
C VAL A 61 -39.09 -4.46 15.32
N SER A 62 -39.80 -4.33 16.46
CA SER A 62 -39.57 -3.39 17.54
C SER A 62 -38.09 -3.02 17.70
N ASN A 63 -37.83 -1.70 17.88
CA ASN A 63 -36.55 -1.05 18.19
C ASN A 63 -35.58 -1.99 18.91
N PRO A 64 -34.57 -2.60 18.25
CA PRO A 64 -33.56 -3.35 18.96
C PRO A 64 -32.69 -2.32 19.68
N GLU A 65 -32.35 -2.57 20.94
CA GLU A 65 -31.27 -1.86 21.62
C GLU A 65 -30.11 -1.71 20.63
N ALA A 66 -29.60 -0.49 20.45
CA ALA A 66 -28.57 -0.22 19.45
C ALA A 66 -27.39 -1.16 19.70
N SER A 67 -27.14 -2.09 18.79
CA SER A 67 -26.00 -3.00 18.88
C SER A 67 -24.72 -2.17 18.81
N SER A 68 -23.75 -2.47 19.67
CA SER A 68 -22.41 -1.86 19.64
C SER A 68 -21.34 -2.87 19.21
N GLY A 69 -21.76 -3.98 18.58
CA GLY A 69 -20.87 -5.05 18.16
C GLY A 69 -20.46 -6.01 19.28
N ILE A 70 -19.51 -6.90 18.98
CA ILE A 70 -18.97 -7.86 19.95
C ILE A 70 -17.89 -7.19 20.79
N THR A 71 -18.01 -7.27 22.11
CA THR A 71 -16.99 -6.77 23.03
C THR A 71 -15.98 -7.88 23.36
N VAL A 72 -14.69 -7.61 23.13
CA VAL A 72 -13.56 -8.49 23.49
C VAL A 72 -12.73 -7.78 24.55
N THR A 73 -12.52 -8.41 25.68
CA THR A 73 -11.78 -7.87 26.84
C THR A 73 -10.55 -8.72 27.15
N GLY A 74 -9.72 -8.27 28.08
CA GLY A 74 -8.47 -8.96 28.46
C GLY A 74 -8.62 -10.39 28.99
N ILE A 75 -9.83 -10.85 29.28
CA ILE A 75 -10.11 -12.24 29.67
C ILE A 75 -10.50 -13.15 28.49
N ASP A 76 -10.64 -12.60 27.29
CA ASP A 76 -10.98 -13.32 26.06
C ASP A 76 -9.70 -13.79 25.35
N ASP A 77 -9.65 -15.04 24.92
CA ASP A 77 -8.49 -15.64 24.26
C ASP A 77 -8.10 -14.91 22.95
N ARG A 78 -9.04 -14.22 22.31
CA ARG A 78 -8.81 -13.41 21.09
C ARG A 78 -8.11 -12.09 21.36
N TYR A 79 -8.16 -11.57 22.58
CA TYR A 79 -7.74 -10.22 22.92
C TYR A 79 -6.30 -9.93 22.48
N GLY A 80 -5.36 -10.83 22.84
CA GLY A 80 -3.94 -10.64 22.51
C GLY A 80 -3.69 -10.49 21.01
N ALA A 81 -4.35 -11.30 20.17
CA ALA A 81 -4.22 -11.24 18.71
C ALA A 81 -4.83 -9.95 18.13
N LEU A 82 -5.87 -9.41 18.75
CA LEU A 82 -6.55 -8.19 18.29
C LEU A 82 -5.88 -6.89 18.80
N CYS A 83 -4.95 -6.98 19.75
CA CYS A 83 -4.17 -5.83 20.24
C CYS A 83 -2.97 -5.45 19.37
N GLN A 84 -2.61 -6.30 18.41
CA GLN A 84 -1.42 -6.14 17.57
C GLN A 84 -1.80 -5.96 16.10
N GLY A 85 -0.95 -5.25 15.36
CA GLY A 85 -1.02 -5.13 13.91
C GLY A 85 0.09 -5.91 13.21
N PHE A 86 0.27 -5.63 11.92
CA PHE A 86 1.35 -6.15 11.08
C PHE A 86 2.73 -5.76 11.65
N ASN A 87 2.90 -4.49 12.03
CA ASN A 87 4.15 -4.01 12.64
C ASN A 87 4.20 -4.35 14.13
N GLN A 88 5.00 -5.35 14.48
CA GLN A 88 5.14 -5.89 15.84
C GLN A 88 5.90 -4.97 16.81
N ARG A 89 6.33 -3.79 16.37
CA ARG A 89 6.87 -2.75 17.28
C ARG A 89 5.80 -2.18 18.21
N TRP A 90 4.55 -2.24 17.77
CA TRP A 90 3.45 -1.55 18.42
C TRP A 90 2.46 -2.54 19.04
N THR A 91 2.21 -2.36 20.32
CA THR A 91 1.23 -3.14 21.08
C THR A 91 0.35 -2.19 21.88
N SER A 92 -0.94 -2.50 21.96
CA SER A 92 -1.90 -1.79 22.80
C SER A 92 -2.47 -2.74 23.88
N HIS A 93 -3.04 -2.12 24.92
CA HIS A 93 -3.76 -2.84 25.98
C HIS A 93 -5.08 -2.10 26.26
N PRO A 94 -6.01 -2.04 25.27
CA PRO A 94 -7.26 -1.31 25.45
C PRO A 94 -8.14 -1.93 26.53
N ASP A 95 -9.03 -1.13 27.12
CA ASP A 95 -10.04 -1.63 28.06
C ASP A 95 -10.88 -2.73 27.41
N TYR A 96 -11.20 -2.52 26.12
CA TYR A 96 -11.88 -3.51 25.28
C TYR A 96 -11.71 -3.21 23.79
N ILE A 97 -12.06 -4.22 22.97
CA ILE A 97 -12.11 -4.13 21.50
C ILE A 97 -13.55 -4.38 21.08
N LYS A 98 -14.09 -3.54 20.20
CA LYS A 98 -15.40 -3.70 19.56
C LYS A 98 -15.22 -4.29 18.17
N VAL A 99 -15.61 -5.55 17.98
CA VAL A 99 -15.68 -6.17 16.65
C VAL A 99 -17.05 -5.86 16.05
N VAL A 100 -17.07 -5.00 15.04
CA VAL A 100 -18.29 -4.46 14.44
C VAL A 100 -18.65 -5.18 13.14
N ARG A 101 -19.96 -5.27 12.82
CA ARG A 101 -20.51 -5.97 11.65
C ARG A 101 -21.39 -5.07 10.78
N SER A 102 -21.73 -3.88 11.28
CA SER A 102 -22.60 -2.94 10.61
C SER A 102 -22.24 -1.50 10.98
N THR A 103 -22.69 -0.55 10.17
CA THR A 103 -22.60 0.88 10.49
C THR A 103 -23.29 1.20 11.83
N GLY A 104 -24.40 0.54 12.14
CA GLY A 104 -25.08 0.68 13.42
C GLY A 104 -24.23 0.24 14.61
N ASP A 105 -23.45 -0.85 14.48
CA ASP A 105 -22.51 -1.28 15.51
C ASP A 105 -21.41 -0.23 15.73
N VAL A 106 -20.91 0.42 14.67
CA VAL A 106 -19.91 1.49 14.78
C VAL A 106 -20.47 2.69 15.52
N VAL A 107 -21.70 3.12 15.20
CA VAL A 107 -22.41 4.19 15.90
C VAL A 107 -22.55 3.84 17.39
N GLY A 108 -23.08 2.67 17.70
CA GLY A 108 -23.25 2.24 19.09
C GLY A 108 -21.93 2.10 19.86
N ALA A 109 -20.86 1.64 19.20
CA ALA A 109 -19.52 1.52 19.81
C ALA A 109 -18.90 2.88 20.15
N LEU A 110 -19.06 3.88 19.28
CA LEU A 110 -18.60 5.24 19.53
C LEU A 110 -19.40 5.90 20.67
N ASP A 111 -20.74 5.82 20.63
CA ASP A 111 -21.60 6.38 21.67
C ASP A 111 -21.29 5.75 23.04
N GLU A 112 -21.17 4.43 23.12
CA GLU A 112 -20.81 3.72 24.35
C GLU A 112 -19.44 4.17 24.87
N ALA A 113 -18.41 4.20 24.01
CA ALA A 113 -17.07 4.55 24.42
C ALA A 113 -16.98 5.99 24.93
N LEU A 114 -17.44 6.94 24.12
CA LEU A 114 -17.31 8.38 24.43
C LEU A 114 -18.14 8.79 25.65
N ASN A 115 -19.39 8.32 25.77
CA ASN A 115 -20.25 8.65 26.90
C ASN A 115 -19.88 7.90 28.19
N SER A 116 -19.03 6.87 28.10
CA SER A 116 -18.39 6.27 29.28
C SER A 116 -17.03 6.89 29.63
N GLY A 117 -16.65 8.00 28.98
CA GLY A 117 -15.43 8.76 29.24
C GLY A 117 -14.18 8.24 28.55
N ARG A 118 -14.31 7.31 27.59
CA ARG A 118 -13.18 6.79 26.81
C ARG A 118 -13.00 7.62 25.55
N THR A 119 -11.95 8.45 25.55
CA THR A 119 -11.67 9.41 24.46
C THR A 119 -10.51 9.00 23.56
N ARG A 120 -9.76 7.95 23.94
CA ARG A 120 -8.64 7.41 23.15
C ARG A 120 -9.11 6.20 22.37
N ILE A 121 -9.82 6.45 21.27
CA ILE A 121 -10.42 5.45 20.40
C ILE A 121 -9.59 5.37 19.12
N THR A 122 -9.30 4.15 18.65
CA THR A 122 -8.67 3.90 17.36
C THR A 122 -9.47 2.92 16.54
N VAL A 123 -9.24 2.92 15.22
CA VAL A 123 -9.94 2.06 14.27
C VAL A 123 -8.94 1.14 13.58
N ARG A 124 -9.24 -0.14 13.54
CA ARG A 124 -8.44 -1.16 12.87
C ARG A 124 -9.23 -1.77 11.71
N SER A 125 -8.71 -1.64 10.49
CA SER A 125 -9.14 -2.38 9.30
C SER A 125 -8.26 -3.63 9.15
N GLY A 126 -7.29 -3.67 8.24
CA GLY A 126 -6.34 -4.78 8.09
C GLY A 126 -5.15 -4.79 9.08
N GLY A 127 -5.01 -3.76 9.92
CA GLY A 127 -3.94 -3.70 10.92
C GLY A 127 -2.54 -3.39 10.37
N HIS A 128 -2.41 -2.81 9.17
CA HIS A 128 -1.13 -2.53 8.50
C HIS A 128 -0.54 -1.14 8.75
N CYS A 129 -1.02 -0.39 9.74
CA CYS A 129 -0.41 0.90 10.08
C CYS A 129 1.05 0.72 10.50
N TYR A 130 1.96 1.46 9.87
CA TYR A 130 3.40 1.35 10.12
C TYR A 130 3.84 1.99 11.42
N GLU A 131 3.11 3.02 11.87
CA GLU A 131 3.38 3.71 13.13
C GLU A 131 2.35 3.36 14.22
N ASN A 132 2.55 3.85 15.44
CA ASN A 132 1.74 3.57 16.62
C ASN A 132 0.34 4.22 16.62
N PHE A 133 -0.21 4.59 15.47
CA PHE A 133 -1.46 5.36 15.41
C PHE A 133 -2.69 4.51 15.79
N VAL A 134 -2.65 3.22 15.52
CA VAL A 134 -3.73 2.28 15.86
C VAL A 134 -3.44 1.53 17.15
N ALA A 135 -2.24 1.03 17.34
CA ALA A 135 -1.83 0.28 18.51
C ALA A 135 -0.75 1.05 19.29
N ASN A 136 -1.09 1.54 20.49
CA ASN A 136 -0.17 2.17 21.42
C ASN A 136 -0.70 2.05 22.87
N PRO A 137 0.14 2.26 23.89
CA PRO A 137 -0.26 2.10 25.29
C PRO A 137 -1.37 3.06 25.75
N GLY A 138 -1.60 4.18 25.04
CA GLY A 138 -2.63 5.15 25.38
C GLY A 138 -4.02 4.82 24.84
N VAL A 139 -4.17 3.82 23.99
CA VAL A 139 -5.46 3.43 23.40
C VAL A 139 -6.34 2.76 24.45
N GLN A 140 -7.57 3.24 24.57
CA GLN A 140 -8.58 2.71 25.49
C GLN A 140 -9.57 1.79 24.78
N VAL A 141 -9.91 2.07 23.53
CA VAL A 141 -10.84 1.28 22.72
C VAL A 141 -10.31 1.11 21.31
N ILE A 142 -10.36 -0.10 20.79
CA ILE A 142 -10.15 -0.37 19.36
C ILE A 142 -11.50 -0.76 18.75
N ILE A 143 -11.90 -0.10 17.67
CA ILE A 143 -13.02 -0.52 16.81
C ILE A 143 -12.41 -1.35 15.68
N ASP A 144 -12.66 -2.67 15.70
CA ASP A 144 -12.17 -3.61 14.70
C ASP A 144 -13.22 -3.81 13.61
N MET A 145 -12.86 -3.41 12.39
CA MET A 145 -13.73 -3.42 11.21
C MET A 145 -13.71 -4.76 10.47
N GLY A 146 -12.89 -5.73 10.89
CA GLY A 146 -12.57 -6.94 10.13
C GLY A 146 -13.76 -7.85 9.78
N GLN A 147 -14.95 -7.62 10.36
CA GLN A 147 -16.19 -8.32 10.02
C GLN A 147 -17.11 -7.50 9.09
N MET A 148 -16.72 -6.28 8.71
CA MET A 148 -17.37 -5.47 7.67
C MET A 148 -16.56 -5.61 6.38
N ASP A 149 -16.68 -6.76 5.71
CA ASP A 149 -15.81 -7.16 4.61
C ASP A 149 -16.55 -7.42 3.28
N ARG A 150 -17.84 -7.09 3.19
CA ARG A 150 -18.64 -7.35 1.99
C ARG A 150 -18.21 -6.48 0.82
N VAL A 151 -18.24 -7.10 -0.37
CA VAL A 151 -18.04 -6.45 -1.67
C VAL A 151 -19.22 -6.82 -2.56
N HIS A 152 -20.00 -5.84 -3.02
CA HIS A 152 -21.20 -6.09 -3.79
C HIS A 152 -21.61 -4.89 -4.64
N TYR A 153 -22.46 -5.10 -5.64
CA TYR A 153 -23.10 -3.99 -6.37
C TYR A 153 -24.27 -3.44 -5.55
N ASP A 154 -24.30 -2.12 -5.37
CA ASP A 154 -25.40 -1.41 -4.70
C ASP A 154 -26.26 -0.69 -5.76
N PRO A 155 -27.47 -1.21 -6.06
CA PRO A 155 -28.34 -0.60 -7.06
C PRO A 155 -28.81 0.81 -6.70
N SER A 156 -28.94 1.11 -5.41
CA SER A 156 -29.38 2.43 -4.93
C SER A 156 -28.35 3.52 -5.20
N MET A 157 -27.07 3.15 -5.19
CA MET A 157 -25.94 4.03 -5.48
C MET A 157 -25.49 3.93 -6.94
N GLY A 158 -25.94 2.91 -7.69
CA GLY A 158 -25.44 2.62 -9.04
C GLY A 158 -23.92 2.41 -9.04
N ALA A 159 -23.39 1.73 -8.03
CA ALA A 159 -21.97 1.65 -7.75
C ALA A 159 -21.59 0.33 -7.05
N TYR A 160 -20.32 -0.05 -7.10
CA TYR A 160 -19.79 -1.18 -6.32
C TYR A 160 -19.40 -0.71 -4.92
N CYS A 161 -20.00 -1.34 -3.92
CA CYS A 161 -19.73 -1.11 -2.51
C CYS A 161 -18.60 -2.02 -2.03
N VAL A 162 -17.65 -1.45 -1.28
CA VAL A 162 -16.57 -2.14 -0.59
C VAL A 162 -16.62 -1.71 0.87
N GLU A 163 -16.87 -2.65 1.78
CA GLU A 163 -16.84 -2.37 3.22
C GLU A 163 -15.39 -2.24 3.71
N SER A 164 -15.17 -1.35 4.66
CA SER A 164 -13.82 -0.88 5.04
C SER A 164 -12.96 -1.93 5.76
N GLY A 165 -13.54 -3.00 6.28
CA GLY A 165 -12.83 -4.13 6.87
C GLY A 165 -12.36 -5.17 5.87
N SER A 166 -12.79 -5.08 4.59
CA SER A 166 -12.32 -5.99 3.54
C SER A 166 -10.82 -5.79 3.26
N THR A 167 -10.18 -6.80 2.69
CA THR A 167 -8.76 -6.77 2.33
C THR A 167 -8.55 -6.65 0.83
N ASN A 168 -7.36 -6.23 0.39
CA ASN A 168 -7.05 -6.12 -1.02
C ASN A 168 -7.32 -7.43 -1.78
N TRP A 169 -6.92 -8.59 -1.22
CA TRP A 169 -7.15 -9.87 -1.88
C TRP A 169 -8.63 -10.23 -1.97
N HIS A 170 -9.39 -9.94 -0.92
CA HIS A 170 -10.84 -10.14 -0.92
C HIS A 170 -11.49 -9.29 -2.01
N ASN A 171 -11.13 -8.00 -2.09
CA ASN A 171 -11.64 -7.08 -3.10
C ASN A 171 -11.33 -7.55 -4.52
N TYR A 172 -10.07 -7.94 -4.80
CA TYR A 172 -9.70 -8.45 -6.12
C TYR A 172 -10.50 -9.70 -6.50
N THR A 173 -10.60 -10.67 -5.59
CA THR A 173 -11.25 -11.94 -5.91
C THR A 173 -12.75 -11.79 -6.08
N GLN A 174 -13.42 -10.97 -5.28
CA GLN A 174 -14.87 -10.77 -5.40
C GLN A 174 -15.20 -9.98 -6.67
N LEU A 175 -14.63 -8.80 -6.87
CA LEU A 175 -14.90 -8.00 -8.07
C LEU A 175 -14.57 -8.75 -9.36
N TYR A 176 -13.39 -9.37 -9.43
CA TYR A 176 -12.97 -10.07 -10.65
C TYR A 176 -13.83 -11.29 -10.98
N ARG A 177 -14.18 -12.10 -9.98
CA ARG A 177 -14.99 -13.31 -10.20
C ARG A 177 -16.43 -13.00 -10.58
N GLU A 178 -17.02 -11.96 -9.98
CA GLU A 178 -18.40 -11.61 -10.19
C GLU A 178 -18.60 -10.77 -11.47
N THR A 179 -17.65 -9.90 -11.80
CA THR A 179 -17.86 -8.85 -12.80
C THR A 179 -16.78 -8.77 -13.88
N GLY A 180 -15.60 -9.34 -13.64
CA GLY A 180 -14.41 -9.15 -14.47
C GLY A 180 -13.81 -7.76 -14.31
N LEU A 181 -14.18 -6.98 -13.28
CA LEU A 181 -13.63 -5.66 -12.96
C LEU A 181 -12.60 -5.78 -11.83
N THR A 182 -11.87 -4.69 -11.57
CA THR A 182 -10.91 -4.61 -10.47
C THR A 182 -10.78 -3.20 -9.93
N LEU A 183 -10.13 -3.08 -8.76
CA LEU A 183 -9.60 -1.83 -8.24
C LEU A 183 -8.09 -1.75 -8.57
N PRO A 184 -7.53 -0.60 -8.98
CA PRO A 184 -6.07 -0.43 -9.07
C PRO A 184 -5.45 -0.21 -7.69
N ALA A 185 -5.54 -1.23 -6.82
CA ALA A 185 -5.11 -1.21 -5.42
C ALA A 185 -3.80 -1.97 -5.18
N GLY A 186 -3.31 -1.99 -3.95
CA GLY A 186 -2.03 -2.62 -3.58
C GLY A 186 -2.02 -4.14 -3.67
N SER A 187 -0.82 -4.74 -3.85
CA SER A 187 -0.63 -6.18 -3.99
C SER A 187 -0.62 -6.95 -2.66
N CYS A 188 -0.38 -6.28 -1.53
CA CYS A 188 -0.38 -6.93 -0.23
C CYS A 188 -1.78 -7.41 0.15
N TYR A 189 -1.93 -8.72 0.35
CA TYR A 189 -3.23 -9.38 0.52
C TYR A 189 -4.00 -8.92 1.73
N SER A 190 -3.34 -8.83 2.87
CA SER A 190 -3.95 -8.55 4.17
C SER A 190 -4.11 -7.06 4.48
N VAL A 191 -3.66 -6.17 3.59
CA VAL A 191 -3.89 -4.73 3.75
C VAL A 191 -5.38 -4.43 3.61
N GLY A 192 -5.93 -3.76 4.63
CA GLY A 192 -7.37 -3.45 4.70
C GLY A 192 -7.76 -2.22 3.88
N ALA A 193 -8.92 -2.30 3.26
CA ALA A 193 -9.50 -1.26 2.43
C ALA A 193 -9.65 0.08 3.18
N GLY A 194 -10.03 0.04 4.46
CA GLY A 194 -10.33 1.23 5.25
C GLY A 194 -9.18 2.23 5.31
N GLY A 195 -7.94 1.75 5.54
CA GLY A 195 -6.77 2.63 5.53
C GLY A 195 -6.18 2.84 4.13
N HIS A 196 -6.15 1.78 3.32
CA HIS A 196 -5.50 1.81 2.01
C HIS A 196 -6.15 2.80 1.04
N ILE A 197 -7.48 2.79 0.94
CA ILE A 197 -8.21 3.60 -0.03
C ILE A 197 -8.13 5.07 0.34
N CYS A 198 -8.44 5.46 1.58
CA CYS A 198 -8.49 6.88 1.97
C CYS A 198 -7.15 7.62 1.89
N GLY A 199 -6.03 6.89 1.77
CA GLY A 199 -4.72 7.49 1.49
C GLY A 199 -4.30 7.44 0.01
N GLY A 200 -5.23 7.14 -0.91
CA GLY A 200 -5.01 7.13 -2.35
C GLY A 200 -5.18 5.75 -2.99
N GLY A 201 -4.56 4.71 -2.45
CA GLY A 201 -4.59 3.35 -2.99
C GLY A 201 -3.76 3.19 -4.27
N TYR A 202 -2.54 2.69 -4.12
CA TYR A 202 -1.57 2.48 -5.19
C TYR A 202 -1.20 1.01 -5.33
N GLY A 203 -1.04 0.52 -6.56
CA GLY A 203 -0.61 -0.85 -6.83
C GLY A 203 -0.28 -1.17 -8.28
N LEU A 204 -0.29 -2.47 -8.61
CA LEU A 204 0.23 -3.05 -9.85
C LEU A 204 -0.39 -2.50 -11.15
N LEU A 205 -1.60 -1.96 -11.09
CA LEU A 205 -2.34 -1.44 -12.24
C LEU A 205 -2.46 0.09 -12.24
N SER A 206 -1.85 0.77 -11.26
CA SER A 206 -2.07 2.22 -11.10
C SER A 206 -1.47 3.06 -12.23
N ARG A 207 -0.35 2.68 -12.83
CA ARG A 207 0.17 3.38 -14.01
C ARG A 207 -0.82 3.37 -15.17
N ARG A 208 -1.52 2.23 -15.35
CA ARG A 208 -2.50 2.05 -16.42
C ARG A 208 -3.83 2.74 -16.15
N HIS A 209 -4.28 2.74 -14.89
CA HIS A 209 -5.65 3.09 -14.53
C HIS A 209 -5.78 4.25 -13.53
N GLY A 210 -4.68 4.80 -13.00
CA GLY A 210 -4.73 5.78 -11.92
C GLY A 210 -4.76 5.12 -10.53
N LEU A 211 -5.02 5.91 -9.50
CA LEU A 211 -5.13 5.45 -8.12
C LEU A 211 -6.54 4.89 -7.83
N THR A 212 -6.67 4.12 -6.77
CA THR A 212 -7.98 3.58 -6.35
C THR A 212 -9.02 4.68 -6.13
N VAL A 213 -8.62 5.81 -5.55
CA VAL A 213 -9.51 6.95 -5.26
C VAL A 213 -10.02 7.68 -6.51
N ASP A 214 -9.39 7.50 -7.66
CA ASP A 214 -9.84 8.12 -8.91
C ASP A 214 -11.20 7.54 -9.37
N TYR A 215 -11.56 6.36 -8.87
CA TYR A 215 -12.84 5.68 -9.08
C TYR A 215 -13.84 5.86 -7.93
N LEU A 216 -13.42 6.53 -6.83
CA LEU A 216 -14.27 6.69 -5.66
C LEU A 216 -15.44 7.64 -5.96
N TYR A 217 -16.65 7.12 -5.85
CA TYR A 217 -17.89 7.88 -6.03
C TYR A 217 -18.44 8.41 -4.70
N ALA A 218 -18.45 7.58 -3.66
CA ALA A 218 -19.00 7.96 -2.36
C ALA A 218 -18.28 7.25 -1.21
N VAL A 219 -18.38 7.83 -0.02
CA VAL A 219 -17.90 7.26 1.23
C VAL A 219 -18.97 7.39 2.31
N GLU A 220 -19.16 6.35 3.14
CA GLU A 220 -19.95 6.41 4.37
C GLU A 220 -18.99 6.54 5.55
N VAL A 221 -19.20 7.57 6.36
CA VAL A 221 -18.35 7.92 7.50
C VAL A 221 -19.22 8.10 8.73
N VAL A 222 -18.90 7.44 9.83
CA VAL A 222 -19.52 7.70 11.12
C VAL A 222 -18.75 8.84 11.80
N VAL A 223 -19.40 9.98 11.92
CA VAL A 223 -18.89 11.21 12.56
C VAL A 223 -19.47 11.36 13.95
N VAL A 224 -18.86 12.23 14.76
CA VAL A 224 -19.28 12.46 16.15
C VAL A 224 -19.63 13.92 16.36
N ARG A 225 -20.81 14.15 16.92
CA ARG A 225 -21.25 15.48 17.37
C ARG A 225 -21.30 15.51 18.90
N ARG A 226 -21.24 16.70 19.45
CA ARG A 226 -21.44 16.91 20.88
C ARG A 226 -22.74 17.66 21.09
N GLU A 227 -23.65 17.04 21.82
CA GLU A 227 -24.94 17.61 22.16
C GLU A 227 -24.82 18.76 23.17
N PRO A 228 -25.79 19.71 23.24
CA PRO A 228 -25.75 20.82 24.20
C PRO A 228 -25.67 20.38 25.67
N ARG A 229 -26.12 19.15 25.99
CA ARG A 229 -26.04 18.56 27.34
C ARG A 229 -24.65 18.00 27.67
N GLY A 230 -23.76 17.95 26.68
CA GLY A 230 -22.39 17.46 26.82
C GLY A 230 -22.15 16.03 26.38
N ASP A 231 -23.20 15.26 26.10
CA ASP A 231 -23.10 13.90 25.57
C ASP A 231 -22.62 13.90 24.12
N TYR A 232 -21.94 12.83 23.72
CA TYR A 232 -21.55 12.60 22.35
C TYR A 232 -22.63 11.78 21.63
N GLN A 233 -22.85 12.10 20.36
CA GLN A 233 -23.73 11.37 19.46
C GLN A 233 -23.00 11.08 18.16
N ALA A 234 -22.89 9.80 17.83
CA ALA A 234 -22.35 9.34 16.55
C ALA A 234 -23.48 9.22 15.52
N GLU A 235 -23.20 9.60 14.28
CA GLU A 235 -24.14 9.48 13.16
C GLU A 235 -23.40 9.09 11.87
N ALA A 236 -24.04 8.30 11.03
CA ALA A 236 -23.52 7.95 9.71
C ALA A 236 -23.87 9.04 8.70
N VAL A 237 -22.87 9.46 7.92
CA VAL A 237 -22.99 10.46 6.85
C VAL A 237 -22.47 9.83 5.57
N ILE A 238 -23.22 9.96 4.47
CA ILE A 238 -22.77 9.59 3.13
C ILE A 238 -22.38 10.87 2.39
N ALA A 239 -21.12 10.92 1.95
CA ALA A 239 -20.56 12.00 1.15
C ALA A 239 -20.23 11.49 -0.27
N ARG A 240 -20.63 12.23 -1.31
CA ARG A 240 -20.52 11.83 -2.71
C ARG A 240 -19.67 12.81 -3.50
N ARG A 241 -19.11 12.34 -4.60
CA ARG A 241 -18.35 13.17 -5.57
C ARG A 241 -19.17 14.33 -6.12
N ASP A 242 -20.45 14.11 -6.34
CA ASP A 242 -21.41 15.06 -6.91
C ASP A 242 -22.18 15.88 -5.86
N ASP A 243 -21.87 15.76 -4.58
CA ASP A 243 -22.37 16.66 -3.54
C ASP A 243 -21.69 18.03 -3.65
N GLU A 244 -22.24 19.03 -2.95
CA GLU A 244 -21.69 20.38 -2.85
C GLU A 244 -21.31 20.73 -1.40
N GLY A 245 -20.46 21.75 -1.23
CA GLY A 245 -20.11 22.30 0.08
C GLY A 245 -19.41 21.30 1.00
N ASP A 246 -19.85 21.26 2.27
CA ASP A 246 -19.19 20.47 3.32
C ASP A 246 -19.20 18.96 3.03
N LEU A 247 -20.24 18.42 2.38
CA LEU A 247 -20.28 17.01 1.99
C LEU A 247 -19.29 16.69 0.88
N HIS A 248 -19.17 17.56 -0.13
CA HIS A 248 -18.15 17.41 -1.15
C HIS A 248 -16.73 17.48 -0.54
N ASP A 249 -16.48 18.42 0.39
CA ASP A 249 -15.20 18.52 1.09
C ASP A 249 -14.91 17.25 1.93
N LEU A 250 -15.93 16.62 2.52
CA LEU A 250 -15.77 15.35 3.24
C LEU A 250 -15.41 14.19 2.30
N TRP A 251 -16.14 14.05 1.16
CA TRP A 251 -15.78 13.07 0.13
C TRP A 251 -14.34 13.28 -0.34
N TRP A 252 -13.99 14.51 -0.73
CA TRP A 252 -12.67 14.86 -1.21
C TRP A 252 -11.57 14.55 -0.17
N ALA A 253 -11.81 14.84 1.10
CA ALA A 253 -10.86 14.54 2.18
C ALA A 253 -10.54 13.04 2.28
N HIS A 254 -11.47 12.16 1.90
CA HIS A 254 -11.26 10.71 1.87
C HIS A 254 -10.61 10.21 0.58
N THR A 255 -10.24 11.09 -0.36
CA THR A 255 -9.51 10.75 -1.59
C THR A 255 -7.99 10.90 -1.47
N GLY A 256 -7.44 10.90 -0.24
CA GLY A 256 -5.99 11.05 -0.01
C GLY A 256 -5.60 11.62 1.36
N GLY A 257 -6.57 12.04 2.19
CA GLY A 257 -6.30 12.62 3.51
C GLY A 257 -5.85 11.62 4.58
N GLY A 258 -5.84 10.31 4.26
CA GLY A 258 -5.45 9.25 5.19
C GLY A 258 -6.50 8.91 6.24
N GLY A 259 -6.30 7.77 6.91
CA GLY A 259 -7.21 7.26 7.93
C GLY A 259 -7.10 7.96 9.29
N GLY A 260 -8.16 7.84 10.10
CA GLY A 260 -8.15 8.31 11.50
C GLY A 260 -8.23 9.82 11.69
N ASN A 261 -8.82 10.55 10.71
CA ASN A 261 -8.89 12.01 10.76
C ASN A 261 -10.31 12.57 10.91
N PHE A 262 -11.28 12.09 10.14
CA PHE A 262 -12.58 12.76 9.98
C PHE A 262 -13.74 11.99 10.59
N GLY A 263 -13.58 10.69 10.85
CA GLY A 263 -14.58 9.76 11.34
C GLY A 263 -14.16 8.31 11.12
N VAL A 264 -15.07 7.37 11.40
CA VAL A 264 -14.89 5.95 11.11
C VAL A 264 -15.52 5.63 9.76
N ILE A 265 -14.69 5.26 8.80
CA ILE A 265 -15.14 4.88 7.47
C ILE A 265 -15.75 3.48 7.53
N THR A 266 -16.97 3.30 7.05
CA THR A 266 -17.67 2.02 7.02
C THR A 266 -17.77 1.45 5.62
N ARG A 267 -17.99 2.28 4.59
CA ARG A 267 -18.17 1.85 3.20
C ARG A 267 -17.57 2.85 2.22
N TYR A 268 -17.12 2.29 1.10
CA TYR A 268 -16.72 3.03 -0.10
C TYR A 268 -17.57 2.56 -1.27
N TRP A 269 -17.94 3.46 -2.18
CA TRP A 269 -18.64 3.14 -3.43
C TRP A 269 -17.83 3.61 -4.64
N PHE A 270 -17.67 2.72 -5.61
CA PHE A 270 -16.89 2.95 -6.81
C PHE A 270 -17.74 2.87 -8.07
N ARG A 271 -17.49 3.78 -9.01
CA ARG A 271 -18.05 3.76 -10.36
C ARG A 271 -16.97 3.63 -11.41
N ASP A 272 -17.37 3.20 -12.60
CA ASP A 272 -16.49 3.12 -13.78
C ASP A 272 -15.22 2.28 -13.58
N LEU A 273 -15.31 1.24 -12.74
CA LEU A 273 -14.19 0.36 -12.42
C LEU A 273 -13.58 -0.26 -13.69
N PRO A 274 -12.23 -0.32 -13.78
CA PRO A 274 -11.55 -0.83 -14.96
C PRO A 274 -11.56 -2.36 -15.01
N ARG A 275 -11.28 -2.89 -16.21
CA ARG A 275 -10.96 -4.30 -16.38
C ARG A 275 -9.45 -4.51 -16.25
N PRO A 276 -8.99 -5.52 -15.49
CA PRO A 276 -7.58 -5.89 -15.50
C PRO A 276 -7.20 -6.53 -16.84
N PRO A 277 -5.91 -6.66 -17.16
CA PRO A 277 -5.43 -7.49 -18.27
C PRO A 277 -5.94 -8.92 -18.14
N ILE A 278 -6.20 -9.60 -19.27
CA ILE A 278 -6.54 -11.03 -19.24
C ILE A 278 -5.32 -11.83 -18.78
N ASN A 279 -4.16 -11.57 -19.43
CA ASN A 279 -2.88 -12.14 -19.10
C ASN A 279 -1.83 -11.05 -18.96
N VAL A 280 -0.77 -11.38 -18.24
CA VAL A 280 0.42 -10.56 -18.10
C VAL A 280 1.68 -11.39 -18.35
N TRP A 281 2.74 -10.76 -18.85
CA TRP A 281 4.08 -11.26 -18.71
C TRP A 281 4.62 -10.88 -17.34
N LEU A 282 5.11 -11.84 -16.59
CA LEU A 282 5.79 -11.66 -15.31
C LEU A 282 7.25 -12.06 -15.45
N SER A 283 8.16 -11.16 -15.09
CA SER A 283 9.60 -11.36 -14.98
C SER A 283 10.07 -11.03 -13.56
N ALA A 284 11.04 -11.80 -13.07
CA ALA A 284 11.73 -11.54 -11.81
C ALA A 284 13.22 -11.82 -12.01
N VAL A 285 14.01 -10.76 -12.11
CA VAL A 285 15.45 -10.79 -12.38
C VAL A 285 16.18 -10.32 -11.12
N ALA A 286 17.35 -10.86 -10.86
CA ALA A 286 18.23 -10.37 -9.81
C ALA A 286 19.67 -10.21 -10.31
N TRP A 287 20.48 -9.47 -9.56
CA TRP A 287 21.92 -9.30 -9.76
C TRP A 287 22.65 -9.51 -8.43
N ASP A 288 23.63 -10.38 -8.47
CA ASP A 288 24.43 -10.79 -7.31
C ASP A 288 25.36 -9.65 -6.84
N TRP A 289 25.34 -9.35 -5.54
CA TRP A 289 26.27 -8.40 -4.93
C TRP A 289 27.73 -8.84 -5.05
N GLU A 290 28.00 -10.14 -4.91
CA GLU A 290 29.35 -10.70 -4.88
C GLU A 290 29.89 -11.04 -6.28
N ARG A 291 29.05 -10.99 -7.33
CA ARG A 291 29.44 -11.33 -8.71
C ARG A 291 29.69 -10.10 -9.58
N GLY A 292 30.52 -9.20 -9.08
CA GLY A 292 31.02 -8.08 -9.87
C GLY A 292 30.20 -6.80 -9.75
N MET A 293 29.33 -6.66 -8.75
CA MET A 293 28.69 -5.39 -8.45
C MET A 293 29.75 -4.39 -7.99
N THR A 294 29.79 -3.23 -8.66
CA THR A 294 30.64 -2.08 -8.34
C THR A 294 29.76 -0.83 -8.28
N TYR A 295 30.29 0.27 -7.74
CA TYR A 295 29.58 1.55 -7.73
C TYR A 295 29.09 1.94 -9.13
N ASP A 296 29.96 1.90 -10.13
CA ASP A 296 29.61 2.32 -11.51
C ASP A 296 28.46 1.48 -12.09
N ARG A 297 28.46 0.17 -11.81
CA ARG A 297 27.39 -0.73 -12.28
C ARG A 297 26.09 -0.52 -11.53
N PHE A 298 26.18 -0.32 -10.22
CA PHE A 298 25.03 0.05 -9.38
C PHE A 298 24.43 1.37 -9.82
N ALA A 299 25.25 2.42 -9.96
CA ALA A 299 24.83 3.74 -10.40
C ALA A 299 24.20 3.69 -11.80
N ARG A 300 24.79 2.90 -12.71
CA ARG A 300 24.22 2.67 -14.04
C ARG A 300 22.85 2.01 -13.98
N LEU A 301 22.69 0.96 -13.16
CA LEU A 301 21.42 0.24 -12.98
C LEU A 301 20.32 1.16 -12.45
N VAL A 302 20.60 1.90 -11.38
CA VAL A 302 19.67 2.85 -10.76
C VAL A 302 19.35 4.00 -11.71
N GLY A 303 20.36 4.55 -12.39
CA GLY A 303 20.20 5.63 -13.37
C GLY A 303 19.38 5.20 -14.60
N ASN A 304 19.57 3.98 -15.09
CA ASN A 304 18.77 3.43 -16.20
C ASN A 304 17.29 3.29 -15.80
N PHE A 305 17.00 2.79 -14.58
CA PHE A 305 15.64 2.68 -14.08
C PHE A 305 14.95 4.06 -13.96
N GLY A 306 15.64 5.03 -13.35
CA GLY A 306 15.14 6.39 -13.24
C GLY A 306 14.91 7.06 -14.60
N ARG A 307 15.80 6.87 -15.56
CA ARG A 307 15.66 7.37 -16.92
C ARG A 307 14.45 6.77 -17.63
N PHE A 308 14.27 5.45 -17.54
CA PHE A 308 13.07 4.80 -18.07
C PHE A 308 11.78 5.40 -17.49
N CYS A 309 11.74 5.61 -16.17
CA CYS A 309 10.59 6.23 -15.52
C CYS A 309 10.33 7.66 -16.02
N ALA A 310 11.37 8.45 -16.22
CA ALA A 310 11.26 9.82 -16.73
C ALA A 310 10.76 9.87 -18.18
N GLU A 311 11.31 9.03 -19.05
CA GLU A 311 10.93 8.96 -20.46
C GLU A 311 9.51 8.40 -20.66
N ASN A 312 9.03 7.56 -19.76
CA ASN A 312 7.79 6.81 -19.88
C ASN A 312 6.77 7.08 -18.75
N GLY A 313 6.92 8.19 -18.03
CA GLY A 313 6.05 8.56 -16.89
C GLY A 313 4.81 9.38 -17.27
N GLN A 314 4.68 9.84 -18.51
CA GLN A 314 3.59 10.72 -18.92
C GLN A 314 2.29 9.96 -19.25
N PRO A 315 1.11 10.55 -19.01
CA PRO A 315 -0.14 10.02 -19.51
C PRO A 315 -0.07 9.74 -21.03
N GLY A 316 -0.54 8.56 -21.46
CA GLY A 316 -0.48 8.14 -22.87
C GLY A 316 0.82 7.45 -23.29
N SER A 317 1.77 7.22 -22.39
CA SER A 317 2.94 6.40 -22.66
C SER A 317 2.55 4.99 -23.13
N GLU A 318 3.25 4.44 -24.10
CA GLU A 318 3.09 3.03 -24.53
C GLU A 318 3.47 2.01 -23.43
N TYR A 319 4.20 2.45 -22.40
CA TYR A 319 4.57 1.67 -21.23
C TYR A 319 3.66 1.94 -20.01
N ALA A 320 2.48 2.55 -20.19
CA ALA A 320 1.55 2.77 -19.09
C ALA A 320 1.06 1.48 -18.46
N ASP A 321 1.07 0.37 -19.20
CA ASP A 321 0.68 -0.97 -18.75
C ASP A 321 1.83 -1.79 -18.14
N LEU A 322 3.04 -1.23 -18.09
CA LEU A 322 4.20 -1.80 -17.43
C LEU A 322 4.27 -1.30 -15.97
N PHE A 323 4.33 -2.23 -15.04
CA PHE A 323 4.62 -1.98 -13.65
C PHE A 323 5.91 -2.69 -13.25
N SER A 324 6.84 -1.98 -12.62
CA SER A 324 8.10 -2.57 -12.18
C SER A 324 8.51 -2.08 -10.80
N ILE A 325 9.17 -2.98 -10.05
CA ILE A 325 9.70 -2.76 -8.72
C ILE A 325 11.18 -3.07 -8.73
N LEU A 326 12.03 -2.07 -8.52
CA LEU A 326 13.46 -2.25 -8.28
C LEU A 326 13.72 -2.36 -6.76
N LYS A 327 14.29 -3.48 -6.33
CA LYS A 327 14.62 -3.80 -4.94
C LYS A 327 16.11 -3.57 -4.70
N LEU A 328 16.47 -2.40 -4.21
CA LEU A 328 17.84 -2.06 -3.81
C LEU A 328 18.06 -2.56 -2.39
N THR A 329 18.46 -3.82 -2.26
CA THR A 329 18.66 -4.49 -0.99
C THR A 329 20.05 -4.20 -0.42
N HIS A 330 20.19 -4.27 0.89
CA HIS A 330 21.49 -4.31 1.53
C HIS A 330 22.29 -5.54 1.04
N ARG A 331 23.62 -5.41 0.86
CA ARG A 331 24.48 -6.49 0.34
C ARG A 331 24.36 -7.82 1.10
N LYS A 332 23.93 -7.79 2.37
CA LYS A 332 23.70 -9.00 3.18
C LYS A 332 22.53 -9.86 2.65
N ALA A 333 21.63 -9.30 1.88
CA ALA A 333 20.62 -10.07 1.16
C ALA A 333 21.19 -10.88 -0.01
N GLY A 334 22.42 -10.54 -0.46
CA GLY A 334 23.14 -11.22 -1.54
C GLY A 334 22.77 -10.75 -2.95
N LYS A 335 21.59 -10.17 -3.18
CA LYS A 335 21.10 -9.80 -4.52
C LYS A 335 20.27 -8.54 -4.51
N ILE A 336 20.39 -7.73 -5.56
CA ILE A 336 19.43 -6.69 -5.96
C ILE A 336 18.40 -7.33 -6.89
N GLY A 337 17.12 -6.97 -6.78
CA GLY A 337 16.03 -7.57 -7.55
C GLY A 337 15.25 -6.59 -8.41
N LEU A 338 14.68 -7.09 -9.50
CA LEU A 338 13.75 -6.37 -10.36
C LEU A 338 12.56 -7.28 -10.69
N ILE A 339 11.37 -6.86 -10.27
CA ILE A 339 10.12 -7.55 -10.58
C ILE A 339 9.36 -6.70 -11.58
N THR A 340 8.90 -7.29 -12.69
CA THR A 340 8.21 -6.55 -13.74
C THR A 340 6.98 -7.30 -14.22
N GLN A 341 5.84 -6.60 -14.30
CA GLN A 341 4.60 -7.05 -14.90
C GLN A 341 4.26 -6.17 -16.10
N VAL A 342 3.88 -6.79 -17.23
CA VAL A 342 3.42 -6.09 -18.44
C VAL A 342 2.14 -6.73 -18.95
N ASP A 343 1.17 -5.92 -19.40
CA ASP A 343 -0.05 -6.44 -20.05
C ASP A 343 0.30 -7.29 -21.28
N ALA A 344 -0.26 -8.49 -21.29
CA ALA A 344 -0.13 -9.46 -22.37
C ALA A 344 -1.49 -9.83 -22.98
N THR A 345 -2.44 -8.90 -23.02
CA THR A 345 -3.68 -9.04 -23.80
C THR A 345 -3.34 -9.33 -25.28
N ASN A 346 -2.28 -8.68 -25.81
CA ASN A 346 -1.51 -9.14 -26.98
C ASN A 346 -0.16 -9.68 -26.50
N PRO A 347 0.02 -11.03 -26.44
CA PRO A 347 1.22 -11.61 -25.86
C PRO A 347 2.53 -11.22 -26.56
N ALA A 348 2.52 -11.12 -27.90
CA ALA A 348 3.72 -10.75 -28.66
C ALA A 348 4.15 -9.31 -28.37
N ALA A 349 3.23 -8.35 -28.48
CA ALA A 349 3.53 -6.94 -28.20
C ALA A 349 3.90 -6.72 -26.71
N GLY A 350 3.27 -7.44 -25.78
CA GLY A 350 3.65 -7.40 -24.37
C GLY A 350 5.05 -7.94 -24.12
N ARG A 351 5.43 -9.03 -24.81
CA ARG A 351 6.79 -9.59 -24.74
C ARG A 351 7.83 -8.61 -25.30
N ASP A 352 7.58 -8.01 -26.45
CA ASP A 352 8.48 -7.04 -27.08
C ASP A 352 8.73 -5.84 -26.14
N ARG A 353 7.67 -5.31 -25.48
CA ARG A 353 7.82 -4.23 -24.49
C ARG A 353 8.63 -4.65 -23.26
N LEU A 354 8.37 -5.85 -22.74
CA LEU A 354 9.14 -6.37 -21.60
C LEU A 354 10.62 -6.52 -21.95
N ASP A 355 10.92 -7.12 -23.09
CA ASP A 355 12.31 -7.34 -23.53
C ASP A 355 13.03 -6.00 -23.79
N ALA A 356 12.35 -5.01 -24.40
CA ALA A 356 12.88 -3.66 -24.60
C ALA A 356 13.16 -2.95 -23.26
N PHE A 357 12.23 -3.05 -22.29
CA PHE A 357 12.42 -2.53 -20.95
C PHE A 357 13.64 -3.15 -20.26
N LEU A 358 13.74 -4.48 -20.23
CA LEU A 358 14.85 -5.17 -19.57
C LEU A 358 16.19 -4.82 -20.24
N ALA A 359 16.22 -4.71 -21.58
CA ALA A 359 17.41 -4.29 -22.31
C ALA A 359 17.84 -2.85 -21.93
N GLN A 360 16.89 -1.92 -21.77
CA GLN A 360 17.18 -0.55 -21.33
C GLN A 360 17.70 -0.49 -19.89
N ILE A 361 17.14 -1.30 -18.98
CA ILE A 361 17.62 -1.36 -17.60
C ILE A 361 19.04 -1.90 -17.53
N GLU A 362 19.40 -2.87 -18.35
CA GLU A 362 20.70 -3.55 -18.34
C GLU A 362 21.76 -2.86 -19.22
N ASP A 363 21.40 -1.81 -19.97
CA ASP A 363 22.32 -1.15 -20.88
C ASP A 363 23.55 -0.60 -20.17
N GLY A 364 24.72 -1.09 -20.56
CA GLY A 364 26.03 -0.72 -20.00
C GLY A 364 26.28 -1.18 -18.55
N VAL A 365 25.37 -1.93 -17.93
CA VAL A 365 25.52 -2.45 -16.55
C VAL A 365 26.56 -3.57 -16.50
N GLY A 366 26.57 -4.47 -17.48
CA GLY A 366 27.58 -5.54 -17.59
C GLY A 366 27.53 -6.59 -16.46
N LEU A 367 26.38 -6.78 -15.83
CA LEU A 367 26.11 -7.85 -14.86
C LEU A 367 25.33 -8.98 -15.53
N GLN A 368 25.52 -10.20 -15.05
CA GLN A 368 24.71 -11.34 -15.47
C GLN A 368 23.45 -11.42 -14.62
N ARG A 369 22.32 -11.75 -15.26
CA ARG A 369 21.08 -12.05 -14.55
C ARG A 369 21.27 -13.25 -13.63
N ALA A 370 20.69 -13.16 -12.46
CA ALA A 370 20.58 -14.23 -11.48
C ALA A 370 19.12 -14.48 -11.13
N GLU A 371 18.85 -15.63 -10.55
CA GLU A 371 17.52 -16.00 -10.08
C GLU A 371 17.08 -15.15 -8.89
N PHE A 372 15.81 -14.78 -8.84
CA PHE A 372 15.18 -14.10 -7.70
C PHE A 372 14.79 -15.16 -6.65
N ASP A 373 15.78 -15.73 -5.98
CA ASP A 373 15.69 -16.89 -5.07
C ASP A 373 15.88 -16.53 -3.59
N VAL A 374 15.84 -15.23 -3.26
CA VAL A 374 15.90 -14.71 -1.90
C VAL A 374 14.70 -13.81 -1.65
N ASP A 375 14.23 -13.76 -0.40
CA ASP A 375 13.20 -12.82 0.02
C ASP A 375 13.78 -11.40 0.02
N MET A 376 13.00 -10.41 -0.43
CA MET A 376 13.42 -9.01 -0.48
C MET A 376 12.32 -8.12 0.13
N GLY A 377 12.47 -7.83 1.41
CA GLY A 377 11.47 -7.09 2.19
C GLY A 377 10.19 -7.91 2.39
N GLU A 378 9.07 -7.39 1.87
CA GLU A 378 7.77 -8.05 1.96
C GLU A 378 7.51 -9.07 0.84
N HIS A 379 8.32 -9.06 -0.24
CA HIS A 379 8.16 -9.98 -1.34
C HIS A 379 9.01 -11.23 -1.13
N SER A 380 8.34 -12.37 -1.21
CA SER A 380 9.01 -13.67 -1.22
C SER A 380 9.74 -13.92 -2.55
N GLN A 381 10.66 -14.86 -2.54
CA GLN A 381 11.36 -15.35 -3.73
C GLN A 381 10.40 -15.72 -4.87
N ILE A 382 10.79 -15.39 -6.11
CA ILE A 382 10.04 -15.70 -7.35
C ILE A 382 10.99 -16.39 -8.33
N PRO A 383 11.34 -17.66 -8.08
CA PRO A 383 12.36 -18.36 -8.87
C PRO A 383 11.87 -18.74 -10.27
N GLY A 384 12.82 -18.92 -11.19
CA GLY A 384 12.59 -19.46 -12.52
C GLY A 384 12.00 -18.47 -13.53
N LEU A 385 12.09 -17.15 -13.28
CA LEU A 385 11.59 -16.10 -14.17
C LEU A 385 12.67 -15.13 -14.66
N HIS A 386 13.94 -15.40 -14.38
CA HIS A 386 15.05 -14.50 -14.72
C HIS A 386 15.53 -14.67 -16.17
N GLU A 387 15.52 -15.89 -16.70
CA GLU A 387 15.87 -16.17 -18.10
C GLU A 387 14.65 -16.08 -19.01
N GLU A 388 13.54 -16.70 -18.60
CA GLU A 388 12.29 -16.76 -19.35
C GLU A 388 11.12 -16.22 -18.55
N PRO A 389 10.60 -15.02 -18.88
CA PRO A 389 9.36 -14.48 -18.32
C PRO A 389 8.20 -15.44 -18.54
N ARG A 390 7.23 -15.42 -17.64
CA ARG A 390 6.06 -16.30 -17.71
C ARG A 390 4.81 -15.54 -18.11
N LEU A 391 4.14 -16.05 -19.16
CA LEU A 391 2.79 -15.63 -19.50
C LEU A 391 1.79 -16.31 -18.55
N MET A 392 0.98 -15.53 -17.84
CA MET A 392 0.02 -16.06 -16.88
C MET A 392 -1.21 -15.16 -16.74
N PRO A 393 -2.37 -15.70 -16.29
CA PRO A 393 -3.53 -14.89 -15.95
C PRO A 393 -3.18 -13.81 -14.94
N TRP A 394 -3.70 -12.60 -15.13
CA TRP A 394 -3.42 -11.45 -14.25
C TRP A 394 -3.66 -11.76 -12.77
N ILE A 395 -4.76 -12.43 -12.44
CA ILE A 395 -5.09 -12.74 -11.04
C ILE A 395 -4.05 -13.67 -10.39
N GLN A 396 -3.43 -14.58 -11.17
CA GLN A 396 -2.36 -15.45 -10.69
C GLN A 396 -1.05 -14.67 -10.51
N ALA A 397 -0.74 -13.74 -11.42
CA ALA A 397 0.41 -12.85 -11.24
C ALA A 397 0.26 -11.98 -10.00
N THR A 398 -0.92 -11.40 -9.79
CA THR A 398 -1.23 -10.63 -8.57
C THR A 398 -1.04 -11.51 -7.32
N GLN A 399 -1.43 -12.79 -7.37
CA GLN A 399 -1.18 -13.74 -6.29
C GLN A 399 0.31 -14.01 -6.07
N ALA A 400 1.09 -14.15 -7.12
CA ALA A 400 2.54 -14.36 -7.03
C ALA A 400 3.28 -13.14 -6.48
N LEU A 401 2.74 -11.93 -6.68
CA LEU A 401 3.31 -10.66 -6.25
C LEU A 401 2.78 -10.20 -4.87
N ASN A 402 2.25 -11.11 -4.07
CA ASN A 402 1.82 -10.78 -2.72
C ASN A 402 3.01 -10.34 -1.86
N GLY A 403 2.92 -9.13 -1.31
CA GLY A 403 3.93 -8.54 -0.44
C GLY A 403 3.54 -8.49 1.03
N SER A 404 2.55 -9.27 1.49
CA SER A 404 2.12 -9.22 2.91
C SER A 404 3.19 -9.75 3.88
N GLY A 405 3.97 -10.77 3.48
CA GLY A 405 4.97 -11.38 4.36
C GLY A 405 4.41 -11.88 5.70
N GLY A 406 5.30 -12.16 6.65
CA GLY A 406 4.95 -12.43 8.05
C GLY A 406 4.96 -11.15 8.88
N ASN A 407 4.15 -11.11 9.94
CA ASN A 407 4.18 -9.98 10.88
C ASN A 407 5.56 -9.88 11.54
N ARG A 408 6.20 -8.72 11.41
CA ARG A 408 7.55 -8.45 11.93
C ARG A 408 7.63 -7.04 12.51
N ARG A 409 8.69 -6.77 13.26
CA ARG A 409 9.07 -5.41 13.59
C ARG A 409 9.59 -4.74 12.32
N GLY A 410 9.29 -3.47 12.11
CA GLY A 410 9.77 -2.75 10.93
C GLY A 410 9.73 -1.24 11.10
N LYS A 411 10.64 -0.55 10.41
CA LYS A 411 10.59 0.91 10.23
C LYS A 411 10.54 1.21 8.73
N TYR A 412 9.76 2.21 8.40
CA TYR A 412 9.45 2.58 7.03
C TYR A 412 9.59 4.09 6.84
N LYS A 413 10.00 4.49 5.64
CA LYS A 413 9.98 5.88 5.18
C LYS A 413 9.60 5.89 3.70
N SER A 414 9.17 7.02 3.16
CA SER A 414 8.76 7.12 1.77
C SER A 414 9.23 8.40 1.11
N ALA A 415 9.28 8.38 -0.21
CA ALA A 415 9.43 9.57 -1.03
C ALA A 415 8.72 9.37 -2.37
N HIS A 416 8.29 10.47 -2.99
CA HIS A 416 7.97 10.53 -4.40
C HIS A 416 9.07 11.29 -5.14
N MET A 417 9.42 10.82 -6.33
CA MET A 417 10.46 11.42 -7.17
C MET A 417 9.84 11.92 -8.47
N ARG A 418 10.13 13.15 -8.84
CA ARG A 418 9.75 13.76 -10.15
C ARG A 418 10.85 13.60 -11.19
N LYS A 419 12.06 13.39 -10.75
CA LYS A 419 13.26 13.19 -11.60
C LYS A 419 13.99 11.92 -11.18
N PRO A 420 14.88 11.37 -12.03
CA PRO A 420 15.83 10.33 -11.62
C PRO A 420 16.66 10.77 -10.41
N PHE A 421 17.19 9.80 -9.68
CA PHE A 421 18.09 10.10 -8.57
C PHE A 421 19.30 10.92 -9.04
N PRO A 422 19.64 12.04 -8.37
CA PRO A 422 20.94 12.71 -8.54
C PRO A 422 22.10 11.79 -8.11
N ASP A 423 23.27 12.05 -8.66
CA ASP A 423 24.47 11.22 -8.42
C ASP A 423 24.84 11.15 -6.92
N ASP A 424 24.71 12.26 -6.19
CA ASP A 424 25.00 12.33 -4.76
C ASP A 424 24.04 11.47 -3.90
N GLN A 425 22.77 11.35 -4.32
CA GLN A 425 21.82 10.43 -3.69
C GLN A 425 22.16 8.97 -4.00
N ILE A 426 22.55 8.66 -5.24
CA ILE A 426 22.99 7.31 -5.64
C ILE A 426 24.23 6.89 -4.83
N GLU A 427 25.18 7.81 -4.62
CA GLU A 427 26.40 7.56 -3.85
C GLU A 427 26.06 7.21 -2.39
N VAL A 428 25.20 7.99 -1.73
CA VAL A 428 24.76 7.70 -0.36
C VAL A 428 24.06 6.34 -0.28
N ILE A 429 23.14 6.06 -1.22
CA ILE A 429 22.42 4.77 -1.26
C ILE A 429 23.41 3.62 -1.44
N TRP A 430 24.37 3.75 -2.35
CA TRP A 430 25.43 2.76 -2.53
C TRP A 430 26.22 2.53 -1.23
N ASN A 431 26.69 3.60 -0.60
CA ASN A 431 27.52 3.51 0.61
C ASN A 431 26.82 2.74 1.73
N PHE A 432 25.53 3.03 1.96
CA PHE A 432 24.74 2.34 2.97
C PHE A 432 24.43 0.87 2.62
N LEU A 433 24.09 0.59 1.39
CA LEU A 433 23.71 -0.78 0.98
C LEU A 433 24.93 -1.69 0.77
N SER A 434 26.07 -1.16 0.34
CA SER A 434 27.32 -1.91 0.13
C SER A 434 28.21 -2.02 1.36
N ASN A 435 27.87 -1.37 2.48
CA ASN A 435 28.74 -1.20 3.65
C ASN A 435 30.06 -0.47 3.32
N THR A 436 30.04 0.45 2.40
CA THR A 436 31.11 1.42 2.20
C THR A 436 30.92 2.58 3.17
N ARG A 437 31.96 3.07 3.77
CA ARG A 437 31.88 4.23 4.69
C ARG A 437 31.35 5.44 3.94
N ASP A 438 30.23 6.02 4.41
CA ASP A 438 29.60 7.17 3.76
C ASP A 438 30.38 8.45 4.05
N ASP A 439 30.57 8.78 5.32
CA ASP A 439 31.34 9.93 5.76
C ASP A 439 32.34 9.50 6.84
N PRO A 440 33.65 9.55 6.58
CA PRO A 440 34.69 9.14 7.55
C PRO A 440 34.75 10.07 8.77
N ASP A 441 34.31 11.31 8.66
CA ASP A 441 34.36 12.32 9.73
C ASP A 441 33.08 12.33 10.59
N ASP A 442 32.06 11.55 10.21
CA ASP A 442 30.80 11.44 10.95
C ASP A 442 30.91 10.39 12.08
N ASP A 443 30.21 10.64 13.19
CA ASP A 443 30.13 9.72 14.33
C ASP A 443 29.37 8.42 14.01
N TYR A 444 28.49 8.42 12.99
CA TYR A 444 27.74 7.24 12.59
C TYR A 444 28.51 6.39 11.58
N ASP A 445 28.85 5.17 11.97
CA ASP A 445 29.51 4.18 11.11
C ASP A 445 28.50 3.24 10.47
N ASN A 446 28.07 3.55 9.23
CA ASN A 446 27.14 2.73 8.46
C ASN A 446 27.70 1.35 8.10
N THR A 447 29.03 1.14 8.15
CA THR A 447 29.65 -0.14 7.76
C THR A 447 29.41 -1.26 8.77
N GLN A 448 28.99 -0.94 9.98
CA GLN A 448 28.70 -1.91 11.05
C GLN A 448 27.30 -2.54 10.92
N TYR A 449 26.45 -1.97 10.08
CA TYR A 449 25.11 -2.51 9.90
C TYR A 449 25.11 -3.75 8.99
N ALA A 450 24.35 -4.76 9.34
CA ALA A 450 24.32 -6.03 8.59
C ALA A 450 22.94 -6.69 8.68
N ASN A 451 22.00 -6.21 7.86
CA ASN A 451 20.64 -6.77 7.82
C ASN A 451 20.22 -7.14 6.39
N PRO A 452 19.93 -8.42 6.10
CA PRO A 452 19.44 -8.84 4.78
C PRO A 452 18.04 -8.30 4.45
N ASP A 453 17.25 -7.93 5.46
CA ASP A 453 15.90 -7.40 5.33
C ASP A 453 15.84 -5.86 5.27
N ALA A 454 16.96 -5.21 4.96
CA ALA A 454 17.05 -3.78 4.75
C ALA A 454 17.16 -3.45 3.26
N LEU A 455 16.32 -2.51 2.78
CA LEU A 455 16.26 -2.17 1.35
C LEU A 455 15.57 -0.83 1.08
N ILE A 456 15.77 -0.35 -0.14
CA ILE A 456 14.92 0.67 -0.76
C ILE A 456 14.16 0.01 -1.91
N GLN A 457 12.83 0.04 -1.86
CA GLN A 457 11.97 -0.33 -2.96
C GLN A 457 11.69 0.91 -3.80
N VAL A 458 11.91 0.81 -5.11
CA VAL A 458 11.64 1.87 -6.07
C VAL A 458 10.59 1.36 -7.04
N ASP A 459 9.36 1.89 -6.94
CA ASP A 459 8.25 1.53 -7.81
C ASP A 459 8.14 2.50 -8.97
N THR A 460 7.85 2.00 -10.19
CA THR A 460 7.43 2.86 -11.30
C THR A 460 6.11 3.56 -10.95
N TYR A 461 6.04 4.88 -11.15
CA TYR A 461 4.87 5.71 -10.89
C TYR A 461 4.49 6.48 -12.17
N GLY A 462 3.59 7.46 -12.09
CA GLY A 462 3.23 8.31 -13.25
C GLY A 462 2.17 7.72 -14.16
N CYS A 463 2.19 8.06 -15.43
CA CYS A 463 1.17 7.72 -16.43
C CYS A 463 -0.23 8.17 -15.99
N MET A 464 -1.22 7.27 -15.94
CA MET A 464 -2.60 7.62 -15.55
C MET A 464 -2.73 8.12 -14.11
N ILE A 465 -1.74 7.88 -13.24
CA ILE A 465 -1.71 8.49 -11.91
C ILE A 465 -1.58 10.02 -12.00
N ASN A 466 -0.83 10.50 -12.99
CA ASN A 466 -0.58 11.92 -13.23
C ASN A 466 -1.63 12.58 -14.16
N ALA A 467 -2.68 11.85 -14.57
CA ALA A 467 -3.75 12.41 -15.40
C ALA A 467 -4.67 13.39 -14.65
N PRO A 468 -5.09 13.11 -13.39
CA PRO A 468 -5.80 14.11 -12.60
C PRO A 468 -4.86 15.21 -12.09
N GLY A 469 -5.36 16.43 -11.94
CA GLY A 469 -4.63 17.52 -11.30
C GLY A 469 -4.43 17.29 -9.79
N ALA A 470 -3.40 17.92 -9.21
CA ALA A 470 -3.01 17.75 -7.81
C ALA A 470 -4.08 18.13 -6.76
N HIS A 471 -5.16 18.84 -7.17
CA HIS A 471 -6.25 19.28 -6.29
C HIS A 471 -7.59 18.58 -6.59
N GLU A 472 -7.67 17.74 -7.62
CA GLU A 472 -8.90 17.01 -7.96
C GLU A 472 -9.24 15.95 -6.90
N THR A 473 -8.19 15.36 -6.33
CA THR A 473 -8.26 14.50 -5.14
C THR A 473 -7.35 15.07 -4.05
N ALA A 474 -7.40 14.51 -2.85
CA ALA A 474 -6.51 14.94 -1.76
C ALA A 474 -5.07 14.41 -1.89
N VAL A 475 -4.81 13.46 -2.81
CA VAL A 475 -3.43 13.04 -3.17
C VAL A 475 -2.76 14.17 -3.96
N ALA A 476 -1.71 14.75 -3.40
CA ALA A 476 -0.97 15.86 -4.02
C ALA A 476 0.04 15.38 -5.09
N GLN A 477 0.56 14.16 -4.99
CA GLN A 477 1.65 13.61 -5.81
C GLN A 477 1.12 13.15 -7.18
N ARG A 478 0.83 14.11 -8.07
CA ARG A 478 0.28 13.90 -9.42
C ARG A 478 1.26 14.29 -10.53
N ASP A 479 2.56 14.44 -10.19
CA ASP A 479 3.63 14.76 -11.15
C ASP A 479 4.91 13.96 -10.85
N SER A 480 4.78 12.81 -10.22
CA SER A 480 5.91 11.96 -9.88
C SER A 480 6.09 10.84 -10.90
N ILE A 481 7.32 10.33 -11.04
CA ILE A 481 7.71 9.24 -11.92
C ILE A 481 8.09 7.96 -11.17
N MET A 482 8.49 8.08 -9.90
CA MET A 482 8.84 6.97 -9.02
C MET A 482 8.26 7.19 -7.62
N LYS A 483 7.87 6.10 -6.96
CA LYS A 483 7.49 6.07 -5.55
C LYS A 483 8.44 5.15 -4.80
N LEU A 484 9.00 5.64 -3.70
CA LEU A 484 9.99 4.95 -2.91
C LEU A 484 9.43 4.49 -1.57
N GLN A 485 9.88 3.31 -1.15
CA GLN A 485 9.67 2.80 0.20
C GLN A 485 11.01 2.32 0.77
N TYR A 486 11.53 3.05 1.74
CA TYR A 486 12.66 2.62 2.56
C TYR A 486 12.13 1.65 3.61
N GLN A 487 12.81 0.52 3.80
CA GLN A 487 12.33 -0.57 4.64
C GLN A 487 13.49 -1.19 5.41
N THR A 488 13.25 -1.52 6.67
CA THR A 488 14.08 -2.46 7.41
C THR A 488 13.22 -3.28 8.35
N TYR A 489 13.51 -4.58 8.44
CA TYR A 489 12.75 -5.53 9.24
C TYR A 489 13.66 -6.31 10.18
N TRP A 490 13.12 -6.68 11.34
CA TRP A 490 13.80 -7.49 12.32
C TRP A 490 12.80 -8.20 13.24
N THR A 491 13.28 -9.02 14.17
CA THR A 491 12.42 -9.78 15.09
C THR A 491 12.69 -9.48 16.58
N ASP A 492 13.94 -9.24 16.95
CA ASP A 492 14.32 -8.99 18.35
C ASP A 492 14.04 -7.53 18.76
N PRO A 493 13.19 -7.28 19.77
CA PRO A 493 12.98 -5.92 20.29
C PRO A 493 14.24 -5.21 20.77
N ALA A 494 15.27 -5.94 21.19
CA ALA A 494 16.54 -5.36 21.63
C ALA A 494 17.31 -4.68 20.49
N GLU A 495 16.99 -5.00 19.24
CA GLU A 495 17.64 -4.45 18.05
C GLU A 495 16.92 -3.21 17.48
N ASP A 496 15.78 -2.79 18.07
CA ASP A 496 14.99 -1.65 17.58
C ASP A 496 15.86 -0.42 17.30
N GLY A 497 16.69 -0.01 18.26
CA GLY A 497 17.51 1.19 18.14
C GLY A 497 18.55 1.13 17.01
N VAL A 498 19.10 -0.05 16.73
CA VAL A 498 20.08 -0.25 15.64
C VAL A 498 19.42 -0.08 14.28
N HIS A 499 18.28 -0.74 14.08
CA HIS A 499 17.55 -0.72 12.81
C HIS A 499 16.91 0.65 12.54
N GLU A 500 16.31 1.25 13.56
CA GLU A 500 15.74 2.60 13.44
C GLU A 500 16.80 3.63 13.10
N ARG A 501 17.96 3.60 13.78
CA ARG A 501 19.03 4.53 13.52
C ARG A 501 19.56 4.39 12.09
N TRP A 502 19.79 3.18 11.61
CA TRP A 502 20.30 2.96 10.26
C TRP A 502 19.40 3.56 9.18
N ILE A 503 18.07 3.31 9.25
CA ILE A 503 17.17 3.81 8.22
C ILE A 503 16.97 5.33 8.31
N ARG A 504 17.05 5.92 9.52
CA ARG A 504 17.01 7.37 9.74
C ARG A 504 18.24 8.04 9.15
N GLU A 505 19.42 7.52 9.42
CA GLU A 505 20.70 8.03 8.87
C GLU A 505 20.71 7.91 7.34
N LEU A 506 20.37 6.75 6.79
CA LEU A 506 20.25 6.57 5.34
C LEU A 506 19.35 7.63 4.72
N TYR A 507 18.13 7.75 5.23
CA TYR A 507 17.11 8.64 4.66
C TYR A 507 17.51 10.11 4.77
N SER A 508 17.97 10.57 5.94
CA SER A 508 18.37 11.96 6.13
C SER A 508 19.57 12.34 5.26
N ARG A 509 20.51 11.41 5.01
CA ARG A 509 21.64 11.68 4.13
C ARG A 509 21.28 11.68 2.65
N VAL A 510 20.37 10.81 2.21
CA VAL A 510 19.83 10.88 0.84
C VAL A 510 19.21 12.25 0.57
N TYR A 511 18.56 12.85 1.56
CA TYR A 511 17.89 14.14 1.44
C TYR A 511 18.62 15.28 2.17
N ARG A 512 19.95 15.15 2.39
CA ARG A 512 20.73 16.15 3.15
C ARG A 512 20.66 17.57 2.61
N THR A 513 20.53 17.72 1.28
CA THR A 513 20.41 19.03 0.62
C THR A 513 19.07 19.71 0.82
N SER A 514 18.08 18.98 1.32
CA SER A 514 16.71 19.44 1.58
C SER A 514 16.28 19.29 3.05
N GLY A 515 17.25 19.30 3.98
CA GLY A 515 17.00 19.25 5.42
C GLY A 515 16.60 17.85 5.93
N GLY A 516 17.09 16.78 5.28
CA GLY A 516 16.90 15.40 5.69
C GLY A 516 15.58 14.77 5.24
N VAL A 517 14.76 15.47 4.44
CA VAL A 517 13.44 15.03 3.99
C VAL A 517 13.19 15.36 2.50
N PRO A 518 12.38 14.58 1.77
CA PRO A 518 12.00 14.89 0.40
C PRO A 518 10.96 16.02 0.40
N LEU A 519 11.36 17.21 0.00
CA LEU A 519 10.44 18.35 -0.08
C LEU A 519 9.39 18.15 -1.18
N PRO A 520 8.15 18.64 -1.00
CA PRO A 520 7.16 18.67 -2.06
C PRO A 520 7.59 19.65 -3.15
N ALA A 521 7.14 19.39 -4.36
CA ALA A 521 7.44 20.26 -5.51
C ALA A 521 6.78 21.65 -5.40
N THR A 522 5.69 21.74 -4.66
CA THR A 522 4.97 23.00 -4.38
C THR A 522 5.21 23.44 -2.93
N ALA A 523 5.67 24.66 -2.78
CA ALA A 523 5.83 25.31 -1.47
C ALA A 523 4.99 26.59 -1.41
N GLY A 524 3.65 26.46 -1.54
CA GLY A 524 2.71 27.59 -1.47
C GLY A 524 2.63 28.44 -2.76
N GLY A 525 2.72 27.78 -3.92
CA GLY A 525 2.66 28.47 -5.22
C GLY A 525 2.78 27.54 -6.44
N GLU A 526 3.39 28.04 -7.50
CA GLU A 526 3.71 27.20 -8.67
C GLU A 526 4.75 26.14 -8.30
N ALA A 527 4.59 24.95 -8.89
CA ALA A 527 5.55 23.86 -8.70
C ALA A 527 6.93 24.28 -9.23
N ASP A 528 7.98 24.06 -8.42
CA ASP A 528 9.36 24.20 -8.88
C ASP A 528 9.65 23.16 -9.97
N PRO A 529 9.91 23.57 -11.22
CA PRO A 529 10.20 22.62 -12.29
C PRO A 529 11.53 21.87 -12.06
N GLU A 530 12.41 22.38 -11.22
CA GLU A 530 13.69 21.75 -10.89
C GLU A 530 13.62 20.84 -9.68
N ALA A 531 12.50 20.80 -8.95
CA ALA A 531 12.32 19.91 -7.81
C ALA A 531 12.51 18.44 -8.22
N VAL A 532 13.39 17.74 -7.50
CA VAL A 532 13.68 16.31 -7.70
C VAL A 532 12.63 15.44 -7.01
N THR A 533 12.13 15.88 -5.85
CA THR A 533 11.18 15.15 -5.00
C THR A 533 9.79 15.80 -5.01
N ASP A 534 8.80 15.05 -4.51
CA ASP A 534 7.40 15.48 -4.39
C ASP A 534 6.78 14.97 -3.07
N GLY A 535 7.51 15.13 -1.98
CA GLY A 535 7.06 14.75 -0.66
C GLY A 535 6.97 13.23 -0.44
N CYS A 536 6.07 12.83 0.47
CA CYS A 536 5.92 11.49 0.99
C CYS A 536 4.53 10.89 0.70
N TYR A 537 4.39 9.56 0.87
CA TYR A 537 3.13 8.84 0.72
C TYR A 537 2.45 8.66 2.08
N ILE A 538 1.23 9.15 2.24
CA ILE A 538 0.51 9.15 3.52
C ILE A 538 0.22 7.73 4.06
N ASN A 539 0.07 6.72 3.21
CA ASN A 539 -0.09 5.33 3.64
C ASN A 539 1.22 4.70 4.16
N TYR A 540 2.34 5.42 4.05
CA TYR A 540 3.62 5.07 4.67
C TYR A 540 3.97 6.11 5.73
N PRO A 541 3.19 6.17 6.83
CA PRO A 541 3.39 7.17 7.87
C PRO A 541 4.76 6.99 8.54
N ASP A 542 5.39 8.13 8.85
CA ASP A 542 6.70 8.21 9.50
C ASP A 542 6.73 9.37 10.50
N ARG A 543 6.77 9.05 11.77
CA ARG A 543 6.80 10.05 12.86
C ARG A 543 8.05 10.91 12.89
N ASP A 544 9.16 10.41 12.30
CA ASP A 544 10.41 11.16 12.26
C ASP A 544 10.28 12.48 11.48
N LEU A 545 9.34 12.56 10.52
CA LEU A 545 9.05 13.78 9.78
C LEU A 545 8.52 14.93 10.67
N SER A 546 8.05 14.61 11.88
CA SER A 546 7.59 15.58 12.89
C SER A 546 8.67 15.92 13.91
N SER A 547 9.89 15.38 13.77
CA SER A 547 11.01 15.57 14.71
C SER A 547 12.02 16.58 14.14
N ASP A 548 12.36 17.61 14.92
CA ASP A 548 13.40 18.58 14.56
C ASP A 548 14.79 17.95 14.42
N GLU A 549 15.01 16.75 14.95
CA GLU A 549 16.24 15.97 14.78
C GLU A 549 16.38 15.42 13.36
N TRP A 550 15.26 14.98 12.74
CA TRP A 550 15.28 14.27 11.46
C TRP A 550 14.69 15.08 10.29
N ASN A 551 13.93 16.11 10.60
CA ASN A 551 13.42 17.08 9.63
C ASN A 551 13.95 18.46 10.04
N THR A 552 15.07 18.85 9.47
CA THR A 552 15.70 20.16 9.69
C THR A 552 15.32 21.18 8.64
N SER A 553 14.35 20.85 7.76
CA SER A 553 13.81 21.78 6.77
C SER A 553 12.77 22.71 7.39
N ASP A 554 12.41 23.77 6.64
CA ASP A 554 11.30 24.66 7.02
C ASP A 554 9.90 24.06 6.73
N ALA A 555 9.83 22.89 6.07
CA ALA A 555 8.58 22.24 5.71
C ALA A 555 8.05 21.39 6.87
N PRO A 556 6.89 21.71 7.47
CA PRO A 556 6.29 20.87 8.49
C PRO A 556 5.82 19.53 7.88
N TRP A 557 5.76 18.47 8.71
CA TRP A 557 5.44 17.10 8.28
C TRP A 557 4.19 16.98 7.39
N TYR A 558 3.16 17.78 7.64
CA TYR A 558 1.93 17.72 6.86
C TYR A 558 2.10 18.26 5.43
N ARG A 559 3.03 19.19 5.20
CA ARG A 559 3.38 19.65 3.85
C ARG A 559 4.08 18.57 3.05
N LEU A 560 4.86 17.70 3.71
CA LEU A 560 5.52 16.58 3.03
C LEU A 560 4.54 15.53 2.51
N TYR A 561 3.37 15.38 3.16
CA TYR A 561 2.32 14.44 2.72
C TYR A 561 1.30 15.07 1.78
N TYR A 562 0.84 16.27 2.09
CA TYR A 562 -0.35 16.84 1.47
C TYR A 562 -0.07 18.04 0.56
N GLY A 563 1.17 18.56 0.54
CA GLY A 563 1.49 19.77 -0.21
C GLY A 563 0.49 20.89 0.10
N ASP A 564 -0.03 21.56 -0.91
CA ASP A 564 -1.00 22.65 -0.79
C ASP A 564 -2.43 22.17 -0.49
N ASN A 565 -2.70 20.86 -0.50
CA ASN A 565 -4.01 20.28 -0.16
C ASN A 565 -4.31 20.33 1.34
N TYR A 566 -3.31 20.58 2.19
CA TYR A 566 -3.47 20.56 3.65
C TYR A 566 -4.53 21.54 4.17
N GLU A 567 -4.60 22.75 3.64
CA GLU A 567 -5.54 23.77 4.11
C GLU A 567 -7.02 23.34 3.90
N ARG A 568 -7.31 22.67 2.77
CA ARG A 568 -8.64 22.12 2.51
C ARG A 568 -8.95 20.93 3.42
N LEU A 569 -7.97 20.07 3.68
CA LEU A 569 -8.09 18.97 4.64
C LEU A 569 -8.35 19.49 6.07
N LEU A 570 -7.64 20.54 6.49
CA LEU A 570 -7.85 21.17 7.79
C LEU A 570 -9.28 21.76 7.91
N LYS A 571 -9.77 22.41 6.87
CA LYS A 571 -11.17 22.90 6.84
C LYS A 571 -12.16 21.75 7.01
N ALA A 572 -11.98 20.64 6.31
CA ALA A 572 -12.82 19.45 6.46
C ALA A 572 -12.73 18.87 7.89
N LYS A 573 -11.53 18.80 8.48
CA LYS A 573 -11.33 18.34 9.86
C LYS A 573 -12.09 19.19 10.87
N LEU A 574 -11.93 20.51 10.80
CA LEU A 574 -12.61 21.45 11.71
C LEU A 574 -14.14 21.40 11.59
N ARG A 575 -14.65 21.06 10.41
CA ARG A 575 -16.10 20.91 10.17
C ARG A 575 -16.67 19.58 10.69
N TRP A 576 -15.97 18.46 10.46
CA TRP A 576 -16.51 17.12 10.69
C TRP A 576 -16.03 16.46 11.99
N ASP A 577 -14.89 16.88 12.53
CA ASP A 577 -14.40 16.47 13.84
C ASP A 577 -13.89 17.66 14.67
N PRO A 578 -14.76 18.64 14.97
CA PRO A 578 -14.38 19.87 15.68
C PRO A 578 -13.88 19.60 17.12
N HIS A 579 -14.18 18.43 17.67
CA HIS A 579 -13.76 18.03 19.02
C HIS A 579 -12.50 17.17 19.02
N ASN A 580 -11.90 16.92 17.83
CA ASN A 580 -10.71 16.11 17.65
C ASN A 580 -10.82 14.73 18.32
N VAL A 581 -11.96 14.07 18.13
CA VAL A 581 -12.24 12.72 18.64
C VAL A 581 -11.32 11.70 17.94
N PHE A 582 -11.17 11.87 16.62
CA PHE A 582 -10.32 11.01 15.78
C PHE A 582 -8.94 11.62 15.66
N GLN A 583 -8.00 11.11 16.46
CA GLN A 583 -6.66 11.68 16.55
C GLN A 583 -5.57 10.62 16.69
N HIS A 584 -4.45 10.92 16.08
CA HIS A 584 -3.16 10.27 16.26
C HIS A 584 -2.05 11.33 16.15
N GLU A 585 -0.80 10.94 16.27
CA GLU A 585 0.31 11.89 16.36
C GLU A 585 0.46 12.78 15.12
N GLN A 586 0.17 12.25 13.93
CA GLN A 586 0.16 12.99 12.66
C GLN A 586 -1.27 13.18 12.12
N SER A 587 -2.25 13.42 12.98
CA SER A 587 -3.60 13.82 12.56
C SER A 587 -3.60 15.24 11.98
N ILE A 588 -4.49 15.47 11.02
CA ILE A 588 -4.83 16.81 10.53
C ILE A 588 -5.41 17.62 11.69
N ARG A 589 -4.82 18.79 12.02
CA ARG A 589 -5.20 19.63 13.15
C ARG A 589 -4.64 21.05 13.03
#